data_f1fe1e2c558fe8758aaee058a38acd98
#
_entry.id   f1fe1e2c558fe8758aaee058a38acd98
#
_cell.length_a   1.000
_cell.length_b   1.000
_cell.length_c   1.000
_cell.angle_alpha   90.00
_cell.angle_beta   90.00
_cell.angle_gamma   90.00
#
_symmetry.space_group_name_H-M   'P 1'
#
loop_
_entity.id
_entity.type
_entity.pdbx_description
1 polymer ?
#
loop_
_entity_poly.entity_id
_entity_poly.type
_entity_poly.pdbx_seq_one_letter_code
_entity_poly.pdbx_strand_id
1 'polypeptide(L)'
;IAINGGISYLKPDLSAFACIVSIGLSVIICFPVTNFLTWDDEVHYGNANSFSYLTNAEITNSDRMIVEQFYMGDGFSLDAALGKYPIDETREFNRGSVEQLVREADKNDLAEGIERFNCFDSVALSKIAYIPSSIGLCLGRLLHLPFSIKFALGKIFNLFAYAVICGIAIRIAPCRKCLFTCIALFPSAVLMAASYSYDPCVISFSLLGTALLLKMLISEEDISAKTFFAFLLSFAIGFAAKAIYFPLFGLALLIPANKYVSSKQRRILIGTALFVCAIMILSFLTPYFSSVVNNISDARGGSEVSTAGQTTGVLANPVGTIAVISNFVFGSMLTPAFLNSISTNMAYLGDVSNLFPWLSYLPIMLFEAICIIDNEKDTKIKLSRCGIVWTLFLVLATCHLVALALYIAFTGVGSQTVAGVQARYLIPLIIPFACLLLRFPIYCDEEVKAKVTAFMLGAPFALLYFVMFELLYIRFF
;
A
#
# COMPACT_ATOMS: atom_id res chain seq x y z
N ILE A 1 0.25 -30.61 10.43
CA ILE A 1 0.15 -31.71 9.46
C ILE A 1 -0.48 -32.86 10.21
N ALA A 2 -1.79 -33.05 10.10
CA ALA A 2 -2.47 -34.18 10.67
C ALA A 2 -2.27 -35.38 9.72
N ILE A 3 -1.45 -36.31 10.12
CA ILE A 3 -1.27 -37.63 9.49
C ILE A 3 -2.37 -38.53 10.05
N ASN A 4 -3.58 -38.38 9.58
CA ASN A 4 -4.65 -39.35 9.72
C ASN A 4 -5.72 -39.04 8.68
N GLY A 5 -5.57 -39.63 7.49
CA GLY A 5 -6.65 -39.88 6.51
C GLY A 5 -7.46 -38.67 5.96
N GLY A 6 -7.29 -37.49 6.48
CA GLY A 6 -7.84 -36.23 5.98
C GLY A 6 -6.75 -35.19 5.91
N ILE A 7 -6.41 -34.71 4.72
CA ILE A 7 -5.57 -33.54 4.53
C ILE A 7 -6.31 -32.38 5.19
N SER A 8 -5.89 -31.99 6.40
CA SER A 8 -6.35 -30.76 7.03
C SER A 8 -5.81 -29.61 6.17
N TYR A 9 -6.66 -29.07 5.29
CA TYR A 9 -6.33 -27.88 4.50
C TYR A 9 -5.93 -26.77 5.46
N LEU A 10 -4.71 -26.26 5.32
CA LEU A 10 -4.25 -25.07 6.04
C LEU A 10 -5.28 -23.95 5.79
N LYS A 11 -5.80 -23.36 6.85
CA LYS A 11 -6.73 -22.22 6.73
C LYS A 11 -5.99 -21.08 6.05
N PRO A 12 -6.44 -20.59 4.87
CA PRO A 12 -5.69 -19.62 4.08
C PRO A 12 -5.36 -18.33 4.85
N ASP A 13 -6.28 -17.89 5.73
CA ASP A 13 -6.13 -16.71 6.59
C ASP A 13 -4.97 -16.85 7.59
N LEU A 14 -4.88 -18.00 8.27
CA LEU A 14 -3.80 -18.26 9.23
C LEU A 14 -2.45 -18.50 8.54
N SER A 15 -2.46 -19.17 7.39
CA SER A 15 -1.25 -19.39 6.61
C SER A 15 -0.69 -18.09 6.06
N ALA A 16 -1.54 -17.23 5.50
CA ALA A 16 -1.13 -15.90 5.03
C ALA A 16 -0.57 -15.06 6.16
N PHE A 17 -1.25 -15.01 7.31
CA PHE A 17 -0.76 -14.32 8.51
C PHE A 17 0.62 -14.81 8.93
N ALA A 18 0.79 -16.13 9.07
CA ALA A 18 2.06 -16.71 9.51
C ALA A 18 3.20 -16.43 8.51
N CYS A 19 2.95 -16.53 7.19
CA CYS A 19 3.93 -16.22 6.16
C CYS A 19 4.33 -14.73 6.19
N ILE A 20 3.35 -13.82 6.22
CA ILE A 20 3.61 -12.37 6.25
C ILE A 20 4.47 -12.02 7.48
N VAL A 21 4.06 -12.50 8.66
CA VAL A 21 4.77 -12.20 9.90
C VAL A 21 6.18 -12.80 9.89
N SER A 22 6.32 -14.08 9.51
CA SER A 22 7.64 -14.74 9.50
C SER A 22 8.61 -14.07 8.54
N ILE A 23 8.18 -13.79 7.31
CA ILE A 23 9.02 -13.16 6.29
C ILE A 23 9.34 -11.72 6.68
N GLY A 24 8.33 -10.95 7.08
CA GLY A 24 8.52 -9.55 7.47
C GLY A 24 9.41 -9.39 8.70
N LEU A 25 9.27 -10.25 9.72
CA LEU A 25 10.18 -10.25 10.87
C LEU A 25 11.60 -10.62 10.45
N SER A 26 11.78 -11.59 9.54
CA SER A 26 13.11 -11.92 9.01
C SER A 26 13.74 -10.70 8.31
N VAL A 27 12.97 -9.94 7.55
CA VAL A 27 13.47 -8.68 6.95
C VAL A 27 13.87 -7.68 8.03
N ILE A 28 13.03 -7.44 9.03
CA ILE A 28 13.30 -6.46 10.09
C ILE A 28 14.54 -6.84 10.93
N ILE A 29 14.71 -8.12 11.23
CA ILE A 29 15.78 -8.59 12.11
C ILE A 29 17.11 -8.72 11.36
N CYS A 30 17.09 -9.31 10.15
CA CYS A 30 18.30 -9.54 9.39
C CYS A 30 18.81 -8.27 8.69
N PHE A 31 17.89 -7.33 8.39
CA PHE A 31 18.19 -6.09 7.68
C PHE A 31 17.56 -4.89 8.41
N PRO A 32 18.07 -4.51 9.60
CA PRO A 32 17.40 -3.56 10.49
C PRO A 32 17.24 -2.16 9.89
N VAL A 33 18.08 -1.77 8.93
CA VAL A 33 18.04 -0.45 8.28
C VAL A 33 17.34 -0.46 6.90
N THR A 34 16.54 -1.48 6.59
CA THR A 34 15.80 -1.57 5.30
C THR A 34 14.92 -0.39 5.00
N ASN A 35 14.49 0.34 6.01
CA ASN A 35 13.69 1.54 5.84
C ASN A 35 14.36 2.61 5.00
N PHE A 36 15.69 2.62 4.96
CA PHE A 36 16.44 3.57 4.15
C PHE A 36 16.58 3.16 2.68
N LEU A 37 15.92 2.06 2.30
CA LEU A 37 15.96 1.48 0.96
C LEU A 37 14.58 1.29 0.32
N THR A 38 13.49 1.64 1.03
CA THR A 38 12.14 1.66 0.46
C THR A 38 11.77 3.08 -0.01
N TRP A 39 10.64 3.23 -0.71
CA TRP A 39 10.22 4.55 -1.22
C TRP A 39 9.81 5.49 -0.09
N ASP A 40 10.33 6.71 -0.11
CA ASP A 40 9.95 7.80 0.79
C ASP A 40 10.09 7.43 2.29
N ASP A 41 11.05 6.56 2.63
CA ASP A 41 11.21 6.05 4.00
C ASP A 41 11.39 7.14 5.03
N GLU A 42 12.18 8.18 4.70
CA GLU A 42 12.42 9.34 5.54
C GLU A 42 11.11 10.07 5.86
N VAL A 43 10.26 10.25 4.86
CA VAL A 43 8.95 10.91 5.02
C VAL A 43 8.01 10.04 5.86
N HIS A 44 8.01 8.74 5.60
CA HIS A 44 7.15 7.79 6.33
C HIS A 44 7.56 7.67 7.79
N TYR A 45 8.86 7.49 8.06
CA TYR A 45 9.36 7.44 9.44
C TYR A 45 9.00 8.71 10.19
N GLY A 46 9.30 9.84 9.61
CA GLY A 46 9.05 11.10 10.26
C GLY A 46 7.55 11.36 10.53
N ASN A 47 6.66 11.01 9.62
CA ASN A 47 5.21 11.08 9.89
C ASN A 47 4.80 10.16 11.04
N ALA A 48 5.31 8.91 11.07
CA ALA A 48 5.05 7.97 12.16
C ALA A 48 5.61 8.49 13.49
N ASN A 49 6.83 9.02 13.47
CA ASN A 49 7.50 9.52 14.67
C ASN A 49 6.77 10.76 15.21
N SER A 50 6.46 11.75 14.36
CA SER A 50 5.72 12.95 14.80
C SER A 50 4.35 12.60 15.39
N PHE A 51 3.63 11.65 14.78
CA PHE A 51 2.33 11.20 15.27
C PHE A 51 2.43 10.36 16.57
N SER A 52 3.60 9.78 16.87
CA SER A 52 3.83 9.02 18.10
C SER A 52 3.91 9.87 19.37
N TYR A 53 4.03 11.20 19.25
CA TYR A 53 4.06 12.14 20.36
C TYR A 53 2.67 12.63 20.81
N LEU A 54 1.63 11.79 20.69
CA LEU A 54 0.25 12.11 21.07
C LEU A 54 0.09 12.62 22.51
N THR A 55 1.00 12.24 23.40
CA THR A 55 0.96 12.63 24.80
C THR A 55 1.76 13.89 25.12
N ASN A 56 2.20 14.65 24.11
CA ASN A 56 3.09 15.80 24.30
C ASN A 56 4.39 15.41 25.04
N ALA A 57 4.97 14.27 24.66
CA ALA A 57 6.18 13.73 25.26
C ALA A 57 7.41 14.60 24.93
N GLU A 58 8.45 14.48 25.72
CA GLU A 58 9.73 15.11 25.46
C GLU A 58 10.43 14.42 24.29
N ILE A 59 10.99 15.21 23.35
CA ILE A 59 11.81 14.70 22.26
C ILE A 59 13.17 14.30 22.82
N THR A 60 13.58 13.05 22.59
CA THR A 60 14.92 12.59 22.93
C THR A 60 15.97 13.15 21.97
N ASN A 61 17.24 13.17 22.39
CA ASN A 61 18.32 13.60 21.52
C ASN A 61 18.44 12.74 20.26
N SER A 62 18.17 11.44 20.32
CA SER A 62 18.17 10.57 19.16
C SER A 62 17.00 10.89 18.22
N ASP A 63 15.81 11.11 18.73
CA ASP A 63 14.66 11.49 17.93
C ASP A 63 14.92 12.84 17.22
N ARG A 64 15.50 13.81 17.94
CA ARG A 64 15.89 15.10 17.37
C ARG A 64 16.91 14.93 16.25
N MET A 65 17.97 14.18 16.50
CA MET A 65 19.02 13.92 15.51
C MET A 65 18.45 13.25 14.24
N ILE A 66 17.60 12.24 14.42
CA ILE A 66 16.99 11.55 13.28
C ILE A 66 15.98 12.45 12.56
N VAL A 67 15.15 13.19 13.27
CA VAL A 67 14.19 14.13 12.67
C VAL A 67 14.90 15.24 11.90
N GLU A 68 15.95 15.82 12.46
CA GLU A 68 16.74 16.86 11.80
C GLU A 68 17.40 16.33 10.53
N GLN A 69 17.96 15.12 10.59
CA GLN A 69 18.61 14.50 9.43
C GLN A 69 17.63 14.09 8.32
N PHE A 70 16.43 13.67 8.68
CA PHE A 70 15.41 13.29 7.70
C PHE A 70 14.56 14.47 7.19
N TYR A 71 14.33 15.49 8.02
CA TYR A 71 13.32 16.51 7.74
C TYR A 71 13.86 17.88 7.40
N MET A 72 14.96 18.30 8.03
CA MET A 72 15.41 19.69 7.98
C MET A 72 16.31 20.00 6.78
N GLY A 73 16.36 19.14 5.81
CA GLY A 73 16.86 19.48 4.48
C GLY A 73 18.38 19.52 4.31
N ASP A 74 19.15 19.55 5.36
CA ASP A 74 20.59 19.29 5.20
C ASP A 74 20.89 17.82 5.22
N GLY A 75 19.90 16.97 5.17
CA GLY A 75 19.90 15.50 5.06
C GLY A 75 21.26 14.81 4.92
N PHE A 76 22.25 15.63 5.27
CA PHE A 76 23.63 15.46 4.96
C PHE A 76 24.16 14.16 5.54
N SER A 77 23.86 13.88 6.77
CA SER A 77 24.53 12.75 7.39
C SER A 77 23.91 11.42 7.03
N LEU A 78 22.57 11.34 6.99
CA LEU A 78 21.91 10.09 6.64
C LEU A 78 21.93 9.85 5.14
N ASP A 79 21.63 10.84 4.34
CA ASP A 79 21.64 10.70 2.89
C ASP A 79 23.05 10.49 2.38
N ALA A 80 24.07 11.14 2.96
CA ALA A 80 25.47 10.86 2.69
C ALA A 80 25.88 9.47 3.17
N ALA A 81 25.42 9.05 4.36
CA ALA A 81 25.70 7.72 4.89
C ALA A 81 25.09 6.61 4.04
N LEU A 82 23.89 6.85 3.48
CA LEU A 82 23.21 5.93 2.59
C LEU A 82 23.69 6.03 1.13
N GLY A 83 24.51 7.03 0.80
CA GLY A 83 24.88 7.30 -0.57
C GLY A 83 23.68 7.62 -1.47
N LYS A 84 22.64 8.24 -0.93
CA LYS A 84 21.32 8.32 -1.53
C LYS A 84 21.10 9.50 -2.48
N TYR A 85 21.92 10.55 -2.43
CA TYR A 85 21.70 11.74 -3.26
C TYR A 85 22.80 11.97 -4.29
N PRO A 86 22.40 12.19 -5.54
CA PRO A 86 21.10 11.95 -6.14
C PRO A 86 20.71 10.47 -6.08
N ILE A 87 19.41 10.17 -6.06
CA ILE A 87 18.91 8.79 -6.07
C ILE A 87 19.34 8.16 -7.39
N ASP A 88 20.41 7.39 -7.34
CA ASP A 88 20.94 6.65 -8.46
C ASP A 88 21.00 5.18 -8.04
N GLU A 89 20.40 4.32 -8.83
CA GLU A 89 20.39 2.87 -8.62
C GLU A 89 21.82 2.29 -8.58
N THR A 90 22.81 3.03 -9.12
CA THR A 90 24.22 2.63 -9.13
C THR A 90 24.96 2.96 -7.84
N ARG A 91 24.34 3.70 -6.89
CA ARG A 91 25.00 4.08 -5.65
C ARG A 91 25.18 2.93 -4.69
N GLU A 92 26.41 2.77 -4.24
CA GLU A 92 26.73 1.81 -3.20
C GLU A 92 26.14 2.23 -1.85
N PHE A 93 25.50 1.28 -1.17
CA PHE A 93 25.04 1.44 0.19
C PHE A 93 26.22 1.40 1.15
N ASN A 94 26.44 2.48 1.92
CA ASN A 94 27.50 2.50 2.91
C ASN A 94 26.99 2.00 4.27
N ARG A 95 27.04 0.68 4.44
CA ARG A 95 26.61 0.00 5.67
C ARG A 95 27.32 0.55 6.92
N GLY A 96 28.63 0.78 6.85
CA GLY A 96 29.43 1.24 7.99
C GLY A 96 28.95 2.58 8.54
N SER A 97 28.64 3.52 7.65
CA SER A 97 28.11 4.84 8.04
C SER A 97 26.72 4.75 8.67
N VAL A 98 25.85 3.90 8.13
CA VAL A 98 24.51 3.68 8.70
C VAL A 98 24.58 3.00 10.07
N GLU A 99 25.43 1.99 10.23
CA GLU A 99 25.64 1.34 11.52
C GLU A 99 26.25 2.29 12.56
N GLN A 100 27.13 3.20 12.14
CA GLN A 100 27.64 4.22 13.03
C GLN A 100 26.54 5.19 13.46
N LEU A 101 25.71 5.66 12.54
CA LEU A 101 24.58 6.55 12.83
C LEU A 101 23.61 5.90 13.84
N VAL A 102 23.26 4.63 13.62
CA VAL A 102 22.37 3.89 14.53
C VAL A 102 23.03 3.74 15.92
N ARG A 103 24.34 3.44 15.99
CA ARG A 103 25.05 3.37 17.27
C ARG A 103 25.11 4.72 18.00
N GLU A 104 25.24 5.81 17.28
CA GLU A 104 25.21 7.16 17.86
C GLU A 104 23.81 7.52 18.35
N ALA A 105 22.78 7.16 17.58
CA ALA A 105 21.40 7.33 17.99
C ALA A 105 21.07 6.52 19.26
N ASP A 106 21.53 5.27 19.37
CA ASP A 106 21.33 4.43 20.55
C ASP A 106 21.93 5.04 21.81
N LYS A 107 23.12 5.66 21.71
CA LYS A 107 23.76 6.35 22.84
C LYS A 107 22.98 7.58 23.28
N ASN A 108 22.48 8.36 22.32
CA ASN A 108 21.74 9.58 22.59
C ASN A 108 20.32 9.34 23.07
N ASP A 109 19.72 8.19 22.71
CA ASP A 109 18.34 7.83 23.09
C ASP A 109 18.23 7.50 24.60
N LEU A 110 19.33 7.25 25.26
CA LEU A 110 19.40 7.07 26.71
C LEU A 110 19.57 8.41 27.46
N ALA A 111 19.74 9.51 26.77
CA ALA A 111 19.82 10.84 27.37
C ALA A 111 18.42 11.38 27.71
N GLU A 112 18.39 12.32 28.64
CA GLU A 112 17.13 13.01 29.01
C GLU A 112 16.54 13.76 27.83
N GLY A 113 15.21 13.80 27.77
CA GLY A 113 14.47 14.59 26.79
C GLY A 113 14.67 16.08 27.00
N ILE A 114 14.84 16.82 25.91
CA ILE A 114 15.23 18.25 25.95
C ILE A 114 14.13 19.21 25.47
N GLU A 115 13.16 18.75 24.71
CA GLU A 115 12.08 19.58 24.17
C GLU A 115 10.73 18.85 24.20
N ARG A 116 9.66 19.63 24.35
CA ARG A 116 8.31 19.09 24.20
C ARG A 116 7.80 19.33 22.80
N PHE A 117 7.24 18.31 22.20
CA PHE A 117 6.68 18.32 20.86
C PHE A 117 5.17 18.21 20.91
N ASN A 118 4.48 19.12 20.23
CA ASN A 118 3.02 19.05 20.07
C ASN A 118 2.65 18.39 18.76
N CYS A 119 2.31 17.11 18.80
CA CYS A 119 1.91 16.37 17.61
C CYS A 119 0.58 16.82 17.00
N PHE A 120 -0.29 17.50 17.76
CA PHE A 120 -1.60 17.92 17.28
C PHE A 120 -1.51 18.99 16.19
N ASP A 121 -0.43 19.75 16.12
CA ASP A 121 -0.19 20.71 15.05
C ASP A 121 0.00 20.04 13.69
N SER A 122 0.24 18.73 13.67
CA SER A 122 0.51 17.94 12.48
C SER A 122 -0.55 16.87 12.18
N VAL A 123 -1.70 16.89 12.89
CA VAL A 123 -2.77 15.90 12.67
C VAL A 123 -3.42 16.10 11.32
N ALA A 124 -3.39 15.05 10.49
CA ALA A 124 -4.08 14.99 9.20
C ALA A 124 -4.69 13.60 9.01
N LEU A 125 -5.76 13.52 8.21
CA LEU A 125 -6.38 12.23 7.87
C LEU A 125 -5.38 11.26 7.25
N SER A 126 -4.43 11.75 6.45
CA SER A 126 -3.37 10.95 5.83
C SER A 126 -2.49 10.23 6.85
N LYS A 127 -2.37 10.74 8.07
CA LYS A 127 -1.54 10.14 9.12
C LYS A 127 -2.19 8.95 9.83
N ILE A 128 -3.48 8.67 9.60
CA ILE A 128 -4.17 7.50 10.16
C ILE A 128 -3.43 6.20 9.79
N ALA A 129 -2.87 6.11 8.61
CA ALA A 129 -2.11 4.94 8.16
C ALA A 129 -0.85 4.66 8.98
N TYR A 130 -0.30 5.66 9.67
CA TYR A 130 0.89 5.52 10.51
C TYR A 130 0.58 5.13 11.98
N ILE A 131 -0.69 5.06 12.37
CA ILE A 131 -1.09 4.70 13.74
C ILE A 131 -0.37 3.44 14.25
N PRO A 132 -0.30 2.32 13.51
CA PRO A 132 0.39 1.13 14.00
C PRO A 132 1.86 1.41 14.32
N SER A 133 2.60 2.01 13.38
CA SER A 133 4.01 2.37 13.59
C SER A 133 4.20 3.34 14.76
N SER A 134 3.31 4.33 14.86
CA SER A 134 3.35 5.31 15.95
C SER A 134 3.13 4.68 17.32
N ILE A 135 2.26 3.68 17.42
CA ILE A 135 2.06 2.92 18.68
C ILE A 135 3.36 2.18 19.04
N GLY A 136 4.02 1.53 18.07
CA GLY A 136 5.30 0.85 18.30
C GLY A 136 6.38 1.81 18.78
N LEU A 137 6.51 2.99 18.16
CA LEU A 137 7.46 4.03 18.56
C LEU A 137 7.13 4.59 19.94
N CYS A 138 5.85 4.88 20.21
CA CYS A 138 5.39 5.35 21.53
C CYS A 138 5.70 4.34 22.63
N LEU A 139 5.41 3.06 22.39
CA LEU A 139 5.73 1.98 23.34
C LEU A 139 7.23 1.87 23.59
N GLY A 140 8.06 1.91 22.56
CA GLY A 140 9.52 1.90 22.69
C GLY A 140 10.03 3.08 23.51
N ARG A 141 9.45 4.27 23.33
CA ARG A 141 9.78 5.48 24.10
C ARG A 141 9.35 5.35 25.57
N LEU A 142 8.13 4.86 25.83
CA LEU A 142 7.64 4.64 27.19
C LEU A 142 8.47 3.62 27.97
N LEU A 143 9.06 2.64 27.28
CA LEU A 143 9.93 1.62 27.88
C LEU A 143 11.40 2.05 27.92
N HIS A 144 11.73 3.27 27.51
CA HIS A 144 13.10 3.80 27.44
C HIS A 144 14.06 2.88 26.66
N LEU A 145 13.56 2.29 25.56
CA LEU A 145 14.36 1.40 24.71
C LEU A 145 15.33 2.21 23.84
N PRO A 146 16.51 1.65 23.49
CA PRO A 146 17.43 2.26 22.54
C PRO A 146 16.74 2.54 21.19
N PHE A 147 17.25 3.51 20.45
CA PHE A 147 16.71 3.93 19.15
C PHE A 147 16.51 2.74 18.20
N SER A 148 17.48 1.87 18.04
CA SER A 148 17.43 0.71 17.14
C SER A 148 16.25 -0.22 17.44
N ILE A 149 15.97 -0.49 18.71
CA ILE A 149 14.84 -1.34 19.13
C ILE A 149 13.51 -0.60 18.95
N LYS A 150 13.44 0.66 19.37
CA LYS A 150 12.27 1.53 19.17
C LYS A 150 11.91 1.63 17.69
N PHE A 151 12.90 1.86 16.84
CA PHE A 151 12.77 1.91 15.40
C PHE A 151 12.26 0.57 14.80
N ALA A 152 12.78 -0.57 15.28
CA ALA A 152 12.30 -1.88 14.88
C ALA A 152 10.83 -2.12 15.34
N LEU A 153 10.45 -1.68 16.54
CA LEU A 153 9.08 -1.82 17.04
C LEU A 153 8.06 -1.10 16.15
N GLY A 154 8.37 0.09 15.67
CA GLY A 154 7.49 0.81 14.73
C GLY A 154 7.21 -0.02 13.47
N LYS A 155 8.23 -0.67 12.90
CA LYS A 155 8.10 -1.57 11.73
C LYS A 155 7.30 -2.83 12.07
N ILE A 156 7.59 -3.44 13.23
CA ILE A 156 6.90 -4.64 13.70
C ILE A 156 5.40 -4.39 13.84
N PHE A 157 5.01 -3.26 14.42
CA PHE A 157 3.60 -2.92 14.57
C PHE A 157 2.90 -2.69 13.23
N ASN A 158 3.56 -2.07 12.25
CA ASN A 158 3.04 -1.92 10.89
C ASN A 158 2.83 -3.29 10.22
N LEU A 159 3.83 -4.17 10.32
CA LEU A 159 3.79 -5.54 9.81
C LEU A 159 2.62 -6.34 10.41
N PHE A 160 2.47 -6.30 11.73
CA PHE A 160 1.38 -7.02 12.40
C PHE A 160 0.01 -6.48 12.03
N ALA A 161 -0.14 -5.15 11.94
CA ALA A 161 -1.40 -4.54 11.48
C ALA A 161 -1.76 -5.02 10.07
N TYR A 162 -0.80 -5.02 9.14
CA TYR A 162 -0.98 -5.54 7.79
C TYR A 162 -1.41 -7.01 7.79
N ALA A 163 -0.67 -7.87 8.51
CA ALA A 163 -0.93 -9.31 8.57
C ALA A 163 -2.32 -9.62 9.16
N VAL A 164 -2.70 -8.93 10.24
CA VAL A 164 -4.01 -9.10 10.89
C VAL A 164 -5.14 -8.68 9.95
N ILE A 165 -5.05 -7.51 9.32
CA ILE A 165 -6.11 -6.99 8.46
C ILE A 165 -6.24 -7.87 7.20
N CYS A 166 -5.12 -8.30 6.59
CA CYS A 166 -5.14 -9.27 5.48
C CYS A 166 -5.77 -10.60 5.90
N GLY A 167 -5.39 -11.15 7.05
CA GLY A 167 -5.99 -12.37 7.60
C GLY A 167 -7.50 -12.24 7.80
N ILE A 168 -7.97 -11.12 8.36
CA ILE A 168 -9.40 -10.82 8.51
C ILE A 168 -10.09 -10.73 7.13
N ALA A 169 -9.49 -10.05 6.16
CA ALA A 169 -10.03 -9.93 4.80
C ALA A 169 -10.20 -11.30 4.13
N ILE A 170 -9.16 -12.14 4.18
CA ILE A 170 -9.18 -13.51 3.63
C ILE A 170 -10.24 -14.36 4.34
N ARG A 171 -10.39 -14.24 5.66
CA ARG A 171 -11.37 -14.97 6.45
C ARG A 171 -12.81 -14.57 6.10
N ILE A 172 -13.07 -13.26 5.95
CA ILE A 172 -14.39 -12.70 5.66
C ILE A 172 -14.79 -12.93 4.20
N ALA A 173 -13.83 -12.97 3.27
CA ALA A 173 -14.08 -13.16 1.86
C ALA A 173 -14.91 -14.43 1.63
N PRO A 174 -16.11 -14.34 1.00
CA PRO A 174 -16.98 -15.48 0.76
C PRO A 174 -16.46 -16.38 -0.37
N CYS A 175 -15.59 -15.84 -1.23
CA CYS A 175 -14.96 -16.52 -2.36
C CYS A 175 -13.59 -15.89 -2.65
N ARG A 176 -12.85 -16.44 -3.60
CA ARG A 176 -11.56 -15.90 -4.07
C ARG A 176 -10.48 -15.79 -2.98
N LYS A 177 -10.51 -16.64 -1.96
CA LYS A 177 -9.57 -16.59 -0.83
C LYS A 177 -8.11 -16.77 -1.26
N CYS A 178 -7.87 -17.59 -2.28
CA CYS A 178 -6.52 -17.79 -2.81
C CYS A 178 -6.00 -16.54 -3.51
N LEU A 179 -6.87 -15.83 -4.23
CA LEU A 179 -6.53 -14.56 -4.87
C LEU A 179 -6.20 -13.47 -3.82
N PHE A 180 -7.00 -13.36 -2.76
CA PHE A 180 -6.71 -12.46 -1.64
C PHE A 180 -5.35 -12.79 -1.00
N THR A 181 -5.07 -14.08 -0.80
CA THR A 181 -3.80 -14.56 -0.24
C THR A 181 -2.62 -14.23 -1.16
N CYS A 182 -2.77 -14.43 -2.47
CA CYS A 182 -1.75 -14.11 -3.46
C CYS A 182 -1.35 -12.62 -3.40
N ILE A 183 -2.34 -11.71 -3.39
CA ILE A 183 -2.10 -10.27 -3.34
C ILE A 183 -1.46 -9.86 -2.00
N ALA A 184 -1.95 -10.43 -0.88
CA ALA A 184 -1.41 -10.16 0.45
C ALA A 184 0.06 -10.61 0.59
N LEU A 185 0.48 -11.60 -0.18
CA LEU A 185 1.84 -12.16 -0.20
C LEU A 185 2.72 -11.58 -1.31
N PHE A 186 2.32 -10.54 -2.03
CA PHE A 186 3.24 -9.90 -2.97
C PHE A 186 4.52 -9.45 -2.25
N PRO A 187 5.72 -9.83 -2.72
CA PRO A 187 6.98 -9.49 -2.06
C PRO A 187 7.13 -7.99 -1.78
N SER A 188 6.76 -7.14 -2.75
CA SER A 188 6.77 -5.68 -2.56
C SER A 188 5.84 -5.23 -1.42
N ALA A 189 4.66 -5.84 -1.27
CA ALA A 189 3.71 -5.51 -0.21
C ALA A 189 4.22 -5.92 1.17
N VAL A 190 4.84 -7.11 1.28
CA VAL A 190 5.42 -7.59 2.56
C VAL A 190 6.67 -6.79 2.93
N LEU A 191 7.51 -6.43 1.95
CA LEU A 191 8.66 -5.55 2.18
C LEU A 191 8.21 -4.18 2.73
N MET A 192 7.19 -3.57 2.11
CA MET A 192 6.62 -2.31 2.61
C MET A 192 5.96 -2.47 3.99
N ALA A 193 5.34 -3.63 4.28
CA ALA A 193 4.78 -3.90 5.60
C ALA A 193 5.87 -4.00 6.69
N ALA A 194 7.07 -4.45 6.32
CA ALA A 194 8.25 -4.49 7.17
C ALA A 194 9.00 -3.14 7.24
N SER A 195 8.39 -2.05 6.76
CA SER A 195 8.91 -0.68 6.77
C SER A 195 7.92 0.27 7.43
N TYR A 196 8.15 1.60 7.35
CA TYR A 196 7.20 2.62 7.83
C TYR A 196 6.18 3.04 6.78
N SER A 197 6.21 2.46 5.58
CA SER A 197 5.30 2.82 4.50
C SER A 197 3.82 2.76 4.90
N TYR A 198 3.01 3.67 4.39
CA TYR A 198 1.55 3.64 4.53
C TYR A 198 0.87 2.68 3.53
N ASP A 199 1.57 2.23 2.48
CA ASP A 199 0.98 1.36 1.45
C ASP A 199 0.38 0.05 2.01
N PRO A 200 0.95 -0.60 3.04
CA PRO A 200 0.33 -1.74 3.70
C PRO A 200 -1.08 -1.46 4.23
N CYS A 201 -1.31 -0.27 4.78
CA CYS A 201 -2.64 0.17 5.21
C CYS A 201 -3.59 0.26 4.00
N VAL A 202 -3.16 0.90 2.92
CA VAL A 202 -3.94 1.03 1.69
C VAL A 202 -4.31 -0.35 1.13
N ILE A 203 -3.34 -1.26 1.03
CA ILE A 203 -3.52 -2.60 0.46
C ILE A 203 -4.45 -3.44 1.33
N SER A 204 -4.16 -3.57 2.62
CA SER A 204 -4.90 -4.44 3.53
C SER A 204 -6.35 -4.01 3.72
N PHE A 205 -6.61 -2.70 3.85
CA PHE A 205 -7.97 -2.18 3.95
C PHE A 205 -8.72 -2.22 2.61
N SER A 206 -8.04 -2.14 1.47
CA SER A 206 -8.65 -2.40 0.15
C SER A 206 -9.11 -3.85 0.02
N LEU A 207 -8.28 -4.81 0.49
CA LEU A 207 -8.67 -6.22 0.59
C LEU A 207 -9.90 -6.38 1.49
N LEU A 208 -9.87 -5.81 2.70
CA LEU A 208 -10.97 -5.91 3.65
C LEU A 208 -12.27 -5.31 3.11
N GLY A 209 -12.21 -4.11 2.55
CA GLY A 209 -13.37 -3.45 1.92
C GLY A 209 -13.94 -4.28 0.77
N THR A 210 -13.07 -4.82 -0.10
CA THR A 210 -13.53 -5.69 -1.21
C THR A 210 -14.14 -6.99 -0.70
N ALA A 211 -13.59 -7.62 0.35
CA ALA A 211 -14.18 -8.81 0.97
C ALA A 211 -15.58 -8.55 1.52
N LEU A 212 -15.78 -7.42 2.19
CA LEU A 212 -17.07 -6.99 2.71
C LEU A 212 -18.07 -6.68 1.59
N LEU A 213 -17.61 -6.04 0.50
CA LEU A 213 -18.43 -5.83 -0.69
C LEU A 213 -18.89 -7.16 -1.30
N LEU A 214 -17.95 -8.10 -1.51
CA LEU A 214 -18.26 -9.43 -2.03
C LEU A 214 -19.27 -10.16 -1.14
N LYS A 215 -19.11 -10.07 0.18
CA LYS A 215 -20.06 -10.64 1.14
C LYS A 215 -21.46 -10.06 0.94
N MET A 216 -21.60 -8.75 0.75
CA MET A 216 -22.88 -8.11 0.49
C MET A 216 -23.48 -8.46 -0.88
N LEU A 217 -22.63 -8.66 -1.90
CA LEU A 217 -23.08 -9.02 -3.24
C LEU A 217 -23.55 -10.48 -3.36
N ILE A 218 -22.92 -11.39 -2.62
CA ILE A 218 -23.17 -12.84 -2.70
C ILE A 218 -24.24 -13.30 -1.72
N SER A 219 -24.28 -12.77 -0.49
CA SER A 219 -25.28 -13.15 0.51
C SER A 219 -26.70 -13.09 -0.05
N GLU A 220 -27.54 -14.06 0.26
CA GLU A 220 -28.96 -14.02 -0.08
C GLU A 220 -29.78 -13.15 0.87
N GLU A 221 -29.21 -12.82 2.04
CA GLU A 221 -29.83 -11.99 3.06
C GLU A 221 -29.79 -10.50 2.71
N ASP A 222 -30.69 -9.75 3.33
CA ASP A 222 -30.69 -8.29 3.29
C ASP A 222 -29.40 -7.72 3.87
N ILE A 223 -28.98 -6.56 3.35
CA ILE A 223 -27.75 -5.92 3.77
C ILE A 223 -27.86 -5.40 5.18
N SER A 224 -26.98 -5.89 6.04
CA SER A 224 -26.78 -5.31 7.36
C SER A 224 -26.11 -3.94 7.24
N ALA A 225 -26.71 -2.92 7.88
CA ALA A 225 -26.08 -1.60 7.98
C ALA A 225 -24.66 -1.66 8.58
N LYS A 226 -24.45 -2.57 9.55
CA LYS A 226 -23.11 -2.77 10.16
C LYS A 226 -22.07 -3.21 9.12
N THR A 227 -22.42 -4.16 8.24
CA THR A 227 -21.51 -4.63 7.17
C THR A 227 -21.22 -3.53 6.16
N PHE A 228 -22.25 -2.73 5.81
CA PHE A 228 -22.07 -1.60 4.89
C PHE A 228 -21.16 -0.50 5.50
N PHE A 229 -21.37 -0.13 6.75
CA PHE A 229 -20.49 0.82 7.43
C PHE A 229 -19.07 0.29 7.60
N ALA A 230 -18.89 -1.01 7.90
CA ALA A 230 -17.57 -1.63 7.96
C ALA A 230 -16.87 -1.58 6.59
N PHE A 231 -17.57 -1.78 5.49
CA PHE A 231 -17.07 -1.60 4.13
C PHE A 231 -16.61 -0.15 3.89
N LEU A 232 -17.46 0.84 4.18
CA LEU A 232 -17.11 2.25 4.01
C LEU A 232 -15.93 2.66 4.89
N LEU A 233 -15.91 2.22 6.15
CA LEU A 233 -14.82 2.51 7.09
C LEU A 233 -13.50 1.88 6.63
N SER A 234 -13.55 0.66 6.09
CA SER A 234 -12.36 0.01 5.54
C SER A 234 -11.74 0.86 4.42
N PHE A 235 -12.54 1.30 3.45
CA PHE A 235 -12.05 2.16 2.38
C PHE A 235 -11.62 3.54 2.89
N ALA A 236 -12.35 4.12 3.85
CA ALA A 236 -11.98 5.42 4.42
C ALA A 236 -10.62 5.38 5.12
N ILE A 237 -10.35 4.36 5.95
CA ILE A 237 -9.06 4.18 6.61
C ILE A 237 -7.96 3.88 5.57
N GLY A 238 -8.20 2.94 4.66
CA GLY A 238 -7.23 2.55 3.65
C GLY A 238 -6.85 3.71 2.73
N PHE A 239 -7.81 4.52 2.32
CA PHE A 239 -7.56 5.60 1.37
C PHE A 239 -7.23 6.94 2.03
N ALA A 240 -7.26 7.04 3.36
CA ALA A 240 -6.93 8.28 4.06
C ALA A 240 -5.53 8.81 3.69
N ALA A 241 -4.53 7.93 3.57
CA ALA A 241 -3.18 8.29 3.17
C ALA A 241 -3.04 8.61 1.66
N LYS A 242 -3.91 8.01 0.84
CA LYS A 242 -3.95 8.19 -0.63
C LYS A 242 -5.39 8.40 -1.08
N ALA A 243 -5.96 9.54 -0.75
CA ALA A 243 -7.37 9.84 -1.02
C ALA A 243 -7.75 9.80 -2.52
N ILE A 244 -6.77 9.72 -3.43
CA ILE A 244 -6.94 9.55 -4.87
C ILE A 244 -7.79 8.32 -5.25
N TYR A 245 -7.90 7.32 -4.36
CA TYR A 245 -8.74 6.14 -4.57
C TYR A 245 -10.23 6.36 -4.25
N PHE A 246 -10.64 7.62 -3.99
CA PHE A 246 -12.04 7.94 -3.70
C PHE A 246 -13.07 7.40 -4.71
N PRO A 247 -12.80 7.22 -6.02
CA PRO A 247 -13.78 6.67 -6.93
C PRO A 247 -14.24 5.25 -6.54
N LEU A 248 -13.41 4.48 -5.83
CA LEU A 248 -13.76 3.13 -5.42
C LEU A 248 -14.92 3.07 -4.42
N PHE A 249 -15.28 4.18 -3.74
CA PHE A 249 -16.52 4.26 -2.99
C PHE A 249 -17.76 4.05 -3.87
N GLY A 250 -17.64 4.35 -5.18
CA GLY A 250 -18.67 4.08 -6.18
C GLY A 250 -19.00 2.60 -6.36
N LEU A 251 -18.16 1.67 -5.88
CA LEU A 251 -18.46 0.25 -5.84
C LEU A 251 -19.68 -0.08 -4.96
N ALA A 252 -20.07 0.79 -4.02
CA ALA A 252 -21.29 0.68 -3.24
C ALA A 252 -22.55 0.64 -4.14
N LEU A 253 -22.51 1.26 -5.32
CA LEU A 253 -23.63 1.28 -6.27
C LEU A 253 -23.85 -0.04 -6.98
N LEU A 254 -22.89 -0.98 -6.90
CA LEU A 254 -23.05 -2.34 -7.44
C LEU A 254 -24.05 -3.17 -6.64
N ILE A 255 -24.37 -2.76 -5.41
CA ILE A 255 -25.27 -3.49 -4.54
C ILE A 255 -26.70 -3.34 -5.05
N PRO A 256 -27.37 -4.45 -5.41
CA PRO A 256 -28.72 -4.41 -5.98
C PRO A 256 -29.75 -3.80 -5.03
N ALA A 257 -30.74 -3.10 -5.59
CA ALA A 257 -31.76 -2.41 -4.80
C ALA A 257 -32.63 -3.35 -3.94
N ASN A 258 -32.84 -4.56 -4.39
CA ASN A 258 -33.61 -5.60 -3.68
C ASN A 258 -32.88 -6.19 -2.48
N LYS A 259 -31.62 -5.86 -2.26
CA LYS A 259 -30.84 -6.28 -1.08
C LYS A 259 -30.99 -5.34 0.11
N TYR A 260 -31.66 -4.23 -0.05
CA TYR A 260 -31.94 -3.29 1.04
C TYR A 260 -33.29 -3.57 1.64
N VAL A 261 -33.40 -3.61 2.98
CA VAL A 261 -34.64 -3.81 3.73
C VAL A 261 -35.73 -2.79 3.30
N SER A 262 -35.33 -1.58 2.94
CA SER A 262 -36.24 -0.53 2.50
C SER A 262 -35.56 0.51 1.62
N SER A 263 -36.32 1.23 0.82
CA SER A 263 -35.85 2.36 0.03
C SER A 263 -35.29 3.49 0.91
N LYS A 264 -35.76 3.62 2.17
CA LYS A 264 -35.19 4.57 3.14
C LYS A 264 -33.81 4.16 3.55
N GLN A 265 -33.57 2.88 3.90
CA GLN A 265 -32.25 2.35 4.23
C GLN A 265 -31.28 2.55 3.07
N ARG A 266 -31.69 2.20 1.83
CA ARG A 266 -30.86 2.41 0.64
C ARG A 266 -30.41 3.87 0.49
N ARG A 267 -31.33 4.82 0.59
CA ARG A 267 -31.01 6.26 0.49
C ARG A 267 -30.03 6.72 1.56
N ILE A 268 -30.21 6.26 2.80
CA ILE A 268 -29.30 6.60 3.91
C ILE A 268 -27.90 6.03 3.64
N LEU A 269 -27.78 4.74 3.33
CA LEU A 269 -26.49 4.07 3.15
C LEU A 269 -25.73 4.62 1.94
N ILE A 270 -26.41 4.81 0.80
CA ILE A 270 -25.78 5.42 -0.38
C ILE A 270 -25.43 6.90 -0.12
N GLY A 271 -26.31 7.65 0.56
CA GLY A 271 -26.01 9.02 0.98
C GLY A 271 -24.78 9.11 1.88
N THR A 272 -24.62 8.15 2.80
CA THR A 272 -23.41 8.07 3.64
C THR A 272 -22.15 7.75 2.79
N ALA A 273 -22.26 6.86 1.81
CA ALA A 273 -21.15 6.55 0.91
C ALA A 273 -20.70 7.81 0.11
N LEU A 274 -21.66 8.56 -0.42
CA LEU A 274 -21.39 9.81 -1.13
C LEU A 274 -20.80 10.88 -0.20
N PHE A 275 -21.27 10.97 1.03
CA PHE A 275 -20.75 11.90 2.03
C PHE A 275 -19.28 11.57 2.39
N VAL A 276 -18.97 10.30 2.66
CA VAL A 276 -17.60 9.85 2.91
C VAL A 276 -16.70 10.10 1.69
N CYS A 277 -17.20 9.81 0.49
CA CYS A 277 -16.50 10.11 -0.76
C CYS A 277 -16.19 11.62 -0.88
N ALA A 278 -17.14 12.50 -0.58
CA ALA A 278 -16.93 13.95 -0.59
C ALA A 278 -15.85 14.39 0.42
N ILE A 279 -15.83 13.81 1.63
CA ILE A 279 -14.76 14.07 2.61
C ILE A 279 -13.40 13.65 2.04
N MET A 280 -13.31 12.50 1.37
CA MET A 280 -12.06 12.04 0.76
C MET A 280 -11.60 12.97 -0.37
N ILE A 281 -12.53 13.44 -1.21
CA ILE A 281 -12.23 14.44 -2.25
C ILE A 281 -11.68 15.71 -1.63
N LEU A 282 -12.31 16.24 -0.59
CA LEU A 282 -11.85 17.44 0.11
C LEU A 282 -10.48 17.21 0.74
N SER A 283 -10.25 16.06 1.38
CA SER A 283 -8.95 15.70 1.97
C SER A 283 -7.84 15.62 0.92
N PHE A 284 -8.16 15.21 -0.30
CA PHE A 284 -7.22 15.20 -1.43
C PHE A 284 -6.96 16.62 -1.98
N LEU A 285 -8.00 17.40 -2.16
CA LEU A 285 -7.90 18.71 -2.80
C LEU A 285 -7.25 19.78 -1.90
N THR A 286 -7.44 19.69 -0.57
CA THR A 286 -6.93 20.72 0.36
C THR A 286 -5.41 20.86 0.33
N PRO A 287 -4.59 19.80 0.45
CA PRO A 287 -3.13 19.91 0.32
C PRO A 287 -2.71 20.36 -1.08
N TYR A 288 -3.41 19.92 -2.11
CA TYR A 288 -3.15 20.32 -3.48
C TYR A 288 -3.33 21.85 -3.67
N PHE A 289 -4.46 22.41 -3.25
CA PHE A 289 -4.68 23.85 -3.32
C PHE A 289 -3.67 24.63 -2.48
N SER A 290 -3.31 24.12 -1.30
CA SER A 290 -2.25 24.72 -0.49
C SER A 290 -0.92 24.77 -1.23
N SER A 291 -0.53 23.69 -1.89
CA SER A 291 0.71 23.63 -2.68
C SER A 291 0.69 24.61 -3.86
N VAL A 292 -0.44 24.72 -4.56
CA VAL A 292 -0.60 25.68 -5.67
C VAL A 292 -0.49 27.12 -5.17
N VAL A 293 -1.23 27.47 -4.10
CA VAL A 293 -1.27 28.84 -3.57
C VAL A 293 0.08 29.27 -3.00
N ASN A 294 0.77 28.38 -2.30
CA ASN A 294 2.05 28.66 -1.65
C ASN A 294 3.25 28.38 -2.58
N ASN A 295 3.01 27.99 -3.85
CA ASN A 295 4.03 27.62 -4.82
C ASN A 295 5.01 26.54 -4.29
N ILE A 296 4.47 25.56 -3.55
CA ILE A 296 5.24 24.45 -3.02
C ILE A 296 5.29 23.34 -4.09
N SER A 297 6.50 22.92 -4.44
CA SER A 297 6.75 21.85 -5.42
C SER A 297 7.52 20.73 -4.77
N ASP A 298 7.33 19.50 -5.26
CA ASP A 298 8.09 18.36 -4.80
C ASP A 298 9.49 18.36 -5.44
N ALA A 299 10.50 18.74 -4.68
CA ALA A 299 11.89 18.83 -5.14
C ALA A 299 12.45 17.48 -5.63
N ARG A 300 11.86 16.35 -5.23
CA ARG A 300 12.26 15.01 -5.66
C ARG A 300 11.97 14.76 -7.14
N GLY A 301 11.02 15.48 -7.72
CA GLY A 301 10.71 15.43 -9.15
C GLY A 301 11.69 16.21 -10.06
N GLY A 302 12.64 16.94 -9.46
CA GLY A 302 13.61 17.77 -10.15
C GLY A 302 13.28 19.26 -10.20
N SER A 303 14.24 20.07 -10.66
CA SER A 303 14.13 21.54 -10.67
C SER A 303 13.07 22.09 -11.63
N GLU A 304 12.62 21.28 -12.59
CA GLU A 304 11.58 21.68 -13.58
C GLU A 304 10.15 21.43 -13.08
N VAL A 305 9.99 20.87 -11.87
CA VAL A 305 8.68 20.61 -11.28
C VAL A 305 8.13 21.89 -10.65
N SER A 306 6.93 22.28 -11.06
CA SER A 306 6.16 23.38 -10.48
C SER A 306 4.69 23.01 -10.46
N THR A 307 4.16 22.74 -9.27
CA THR A 307 2.74 22.40 -9.09
C THR A 307 1.83 23.52 -9.60
N ALA A 308 2.15 24.77 -9.32
CA ALA A 308 1.40 25.93 -9.80
C ALA A 308 1.51 26.08 -11.34
N GLY A 309 2.73 25.96 -11.88
CA GLY A 309 2.97 26.06 -13.32
C GLY A 309 2.26 24.95 -14.10
N GLN A 310 2.37 23.70 -13.62
CA GLN A 310 1.71 22.58 -14.27
C GLN A 310 0.17 22.67 -14.17
N THR A 311 -0.36 23.13 -13.04
CA THR A 311 -1.81 23.40 -12.89
C THR A 311 -2.31 24.42 -13.91
N THR A 312 -1.55 25.51 -14.10
CA THR A 312 -1.87 26.53 -15.10
C THR A 312 -1.87 25.92 -16.50
N GLY A 313 -0.89 25.09 -16.83
CA GLY A 313 -0.81 24.36 -18.09
C GLY A 313 -2.02 23.43 -18.32
N VAL A 314 -2.41 22.68 -17.32
CA VAL A 314 -3.60 21.78 -17.34
C VAL A 314 -4.87 22.59 -17.62
N LEU A 315 -5.05 23.72 -16.95
CA LEU A 315 -6.22 24.59 -17.13
C LEU A 315 -6.22 25.30 -18.51
N ALA A 316 -5.05 25.65 -19.03
CA ALA A 316 -4.92 26.28 -20.34
C ALA A 316 -5.16 25.31 -21.49
N ASN A 317 -4.80 24.03 -21.34
CA ASN A 317 -4.98 23.00 -22.36
C ASN A 317 -5.50 21.69 -21.77
N PRO A 318 -6.76 21.61 -21.33
CA PRO A 318 -7.32 20.41 -20.70
C PRO A 318 -7.39 19.21 -21.67
N VAL A 319 -7.68 19.45 -22.95
CA VAL A 319 -7.75 18.38 -23.95
C VAL A 319 -6.38 17.76 -24.21
N GLY A 320 -5.35 18.61 -24.38
CA GLY A 320 -3.98 18.13 -24.52
C GLY A 320 -3.51 17.35 -23.28
N THR A 321 -3.85 17.84 -22.08
CA THR A 321 -3.56 17.13 -20.82
C THR A 321 -4.24 15.76 -20.77
N ILE A 322 -5.53 15.67 -21.10
CA ILE A 322 -6.23 14.38 -21.15
C ILE A 322 -5.54 13.43 -22.13
N ALA A 323 -5.09 13.91 -23.29
CA ALA A 323 -4.37 13.09 -24.25
C ALA A 323 -3.04 12.55 -23.68
N VAL A 324 -2.24 13.40 -23.03
CA VAL A 324 -0.97 12.99 -22.37
C VAL A 324 -1.24 11.92 -21.31
N ILE A 325 -2.21 12.17 -20.42
CA ILE A 325 -2.57 11.23 -19.35
C ILE A 325 -3.08 9.91 -19.91
N SER A 326 -3.97 9.94 -20.93
CA SER A 326 -4.50 8.72 -21.54
C SER A 326 -3.41 7.93 -22.27
N ASN A 327 -2.53 8.61 -22.99
CA ASN A 327 -1.38 7.97 -23.64
C ASN A 327 -0.48 7.27 -22.60
N PHE A 328 -0.23 7.91 -21.47
CA PHE A 328 0.54 7.29 -20.38
C PHE A 328 -0.21 6.10 -19.75
N VAL A 329 -1.49 6.24 -19.44
CA VAL A 329 -2.28 5.15 -18.83
C VAL A 329 -2.31 3.93 -19.74
N PHE A 330 -2.65 4.08 -21.02
CA PHE A 330 -2.77 2.95 -21.95
C PHE A 330 -1.43 2.50 -22.54
N GLY A 331 -0.51 3.42 -22.79
CA GLY A 331 0.78 3.12 -23.42
C GLY A 331 1.90 2.73 -22.46
N SER A 332 1.74 2.99 -21.17
CA SER A 332 2.78 2.70 -20.16
C SER A 332 2.20 1.96 -18.94
N MET A 333 1.26 2.57 -18.21
CA MET A 333 0.77 2.09 -16.92
C MET A 333 0.03 0.74 -16.98
N LEU A 334 -0.68 0.46 -18.08
CA LEU A 334 -1.40 -0.80 -18.29
C LEU A 334 -0.65 -1.80 -19.19
N THR A 335 0.64 -1.58 -19.42
CA THR A 335 1.46 -2.54 -20.17
C THR A 335 1.87 -3.74 -19.30
N PRO A 336 2.11 -4.92 -19.89
CA PRO A 336 2.58 -6.08 -19.13
C PRO A 336 3.87 -5.81 -18.35
N ALA A 337 4.80 -5.06 -18.91
CA ALA A 337 6.05 -4.71 -18.24
C ALA A 337 5.81 -3.92 -16.95
N PHE A 338 4.92 -2.92 -16.99
CA PHE A 338 4.56 -2.14 -15.82
C PHE A 338 3.77 -2.98 -14.79
N LEU A 339 2.82 -3.79 -15.26
CA LEU A 339 2.01 -4.65 -14.39
C LEU A 339 2.86 -5.72 -13.69
N ASN A 340 3.89 -6.26 -14.34
CA ASN A 340 4.81 -7.20 -13.72
C ASN A 340 5.54 -6.59 -12.52
N SER A 341 5.92 -5.32 -12.61
CA SER A 341 6.65 -4.64 -11.53
C SER A 341 5.81 -4.37 -10.27
N ILE A 342 4.51 -4.63 -10.28
CA ILE A 342 3.62 -4.45 -9.11
C ILE A 342 4.13 -5.23 -7.89
N SER A 343 4.62 -6.43 -8.11
CA SER A 343 5.03 -7.32 -7.03
C SER A 343 6.55 -7.53 -6.95
N THR A 344 7.29 -7.15 -7.98
CA THR A 344 8.73 -7.43 -8.10
C THR A 344 9.63 -6.24 -7.88
N ASN A 345 9.10 -5.03 -7.98
CA ASN A 345 9.88 -3.82 -7.72
C ASN A 345 10.03 -3.58 -6.21
N MET A 346 11.27 -3.59 -5.73
CA MET A 346 11.66 -3.46 -4.33
C MET A 346 12.26 -2.09 -4.02
N ALA A 347 11.74 -1.04 -4.63
CA ALA A 347 12.21 0.34 -4.45
C ALA A 347 13.69 0.50 -4.86
N TYR A 348 14.48 1.11 -3.98
CA TYR A 348 15.93 1.34 -4.22
C TYR A 348 16.76 0.07 -4.17
N LEU A 349 16.20 -1.07 -3.77
CA LEU A 349 16.85 -2.37 -3.89
C LEU A 349 16.87 -2.85 -5.35
N GLY A 350 16.03 -2.28 -6.21
CA GLY A 350 15.87 -2.68 -7.59
C GLY A 350 14.68 -3.61 -7.82
N ASP A 351 14.61 -4.16 -9.01
CA ASP A 351 13.58 -5.12 -9.41
C ASP A 351 14.18 -6.55 -9.47
N VAL A 352 13.34 -7.54 -9.18
CA VAL A 352 13.71 -8.97 -9.32
C VAL A 352 14.26 -9.27 -10.72
N SER A 353 13.79 -8.57 -11.75
CA SER A 353 14.29 -8.69 -13.12
C SER A 353 15.75 -8.31 -13.29
N ASN A 354 16.32 -7.53 -12.38
CA ASN A 354 17.73 -7.15 -12.43
C ASN A 354 18.65 -8.37 -12.20
N LEU A 355 18.21 -9.33 -11.38
CA LEU A 355 18.94 -10.57 -11.16
C LEU A 355 18.48 -11.69 -12.11
N PHE A 356 17.18 -11.85 -12.26
CA PHE A 356 16.57 -12.92 -13.04
C PHE A 356 15.42 -12.37 -13.91
N PRO A 357 15.70 -11.91 -15.15
CA PRO A 357 14.71 -11.27 -16.01
C PRO A 357 13.41 -12.08 -16.20
N TRP A 358 13.49 -13.40 -16.29
CA TRP A 358 12.35 -14.28 -16.47
C TRP A 358 11.45 -14.40 -15.21
N LEU A 359 12.00 -14.16 -14.00
CA LEU A 359 11.22 -14.18 -12.77
C LEU A 359 10.29 -12.99 -12.64
N SER A 360 10.51 -11.90 -13.34
CA SER A 360 9.60 -10.75 -13.30
C SER A 360 8.20 -11.09 -13.77
N TYR A 361 8.06 -12.07 -14.68
CA TYR A 361 6.75 -12.52 -15.18
C TYR A 361 6.04 -13.50 -14.24
N LEU A 362 6.76 -14.13 -13.32
CA LEU A 362 6.22 -15.18 -12.47
C LEU A 362 5.02 -14.71 -11.61
N PRO A 363 5.04 -13.52 -10.95
CA PRO A 363 3.91 -13.07 -10.14
C PRO A 363 2.63 -12.85 -10.95
N ILE A 364 2.72 -12.29 -12.15
CA ILE A 364 1.53 -12.07 -12.97
C ILE A 364 0.98 -13.38 -13.50
N MET A 365 1.84 -14.29 -13.92
CA MET A 365 1.41 -15.65 -14.34
C MET A 365 0.72 -16.41 -13.21
N LEU A 366 1.25 -16.29 -11.98
CA LEU A 366 0.63 -16.88 -10.79
C LEU A 366 -0.72 -16.22 -10.49
N PHE A 367 -0.77 -14.92 -10.56
CA PHE A 367 -2.00 -14.16 -10.36
C PHE A 367 -3.09 -14.56 -11.38
N GLU A 368 -2.75 -14.63 -12.66
CA GLU A 368 -3.65 -15.07 -13.72
C GLU A 368 -4.12 -16.51 -13.52
N ALA A 369 -3.19 -17.42 -13.22
CA ALA A 369 -3.52 -18.82 -12.96
C ALA A 369 -4.43 -18.98 -11.73
N ILE A 370 -4.20 -18.22 -10.66
CA ILE A 370 -5.07 -18.19 -9.49
C ILE A 370 -6.44 -17.62 -9.85
N CYS A 371 -6.51 -16.56 -10.65
CA CYS A 371 -7.78 -16.00 -11.14
C CYS A 371 -8.60 -17.03 -11.93
N ILE A 372 -7.95 -17.94 -12.67
CA ILE A 372 -8.60 -19.00 -13.42
C ILE A 372 -9.10 -20.12 -12.50
N ILE A 373 -8.27 -20.55 -11.54
CA ILE A 373 -8.53 -21.72 -10.71
C ILE A 373 -9.44 -21.40 -9.51
N ASP A 374 -9.29 -20.20 -8.94
CA ASP A 374 -10.00 -19.77 -7.72
C ASP A 374 -11.45 -19.35 -8.01
N ASN A 375 -12.16 -20.17 -8.82
CA ASN A 375 -13.58 -20.03 -9.10
C ASN A 375 -14.38 -21.08 -8.32
N GLU A 376 -15.48 -20.65 -7.71
CA GLU A 376 -16.38 -21.50 -6.97
C GLU A 376 -17.68 -21.67 -7.75
N LYS A 377 -18.16 -22.94 -7.87
CA LYS A 377 -19.36 -23.28 -8.66
C LYS A 377 -20.61 -22.55 -8.18
N ASP A 378 -20.73 -22.39 -6.86
CA ASP A 378 -21.98 -21.95 -6.23
C ASP A 378 -21.99 -20.43 -5.92
N THR A 379 -20.85 -19.76 -5.99
CA THR A 379 -20.75 -18.34 -5.74
C THR A 379 -20.88 -17.50 -7.01
N LYS A 380 -22.12 -17.25 -7.42
CA LYS A 380 -22.37 -16.40 -8.60
C LYS A 380 -22.54 -14.95 -8.19
N ILE A 381 -21.47 -14.17 -8.26
CA ILE A 381 -21.62 -12.71 -8.28
C ILE A 381 -22.31 -12.33 -9.60
N LYS A 382 -23.56 -11.94 -9.59
CA LYS A 382 -24.27 -11.52 -10.80
C LYS A 382 -24.14 -10.00 -10.95
N LEU A 383 -23.13 -9.55 -11.69
CA LEU A 383 -23.11 -8.16 -12.11
C LEU A 383 -23.93 -7.99 -13.40
N SER A 384 -24.74 -6.95 -13.43
CA SER A 384 -25.39 -6.49 -14.68
C SER A 384 -24.32 -5.95 -15.65
N ARG A 385 -24.66 -5.84 -16.94
CA ARG A 385 -23.78 -5.19 -17.92
C ARG A 385 -23.37 -3.77 -17.48
N CYS A 386 -24.33 -3.02 -16.94
CA CYS A 386 -24.05 -1.69 -16.36
C CYS A 386 -23.07 -1.77 -15.17
N GLY A 387 -23.19 -2.79 -14.32
CA GLY A 387 -22.25 -2.99 -13.20
C GLY A 387 -20.82 -3.30 -13.65
N ILE A 388 -20.67 -4.07 -14.74
CA ILE A 388 -19.36 -4.34 -15.36
C ILE A 388 -18.76 -3.05 -15.90
N VAL A 389 -19.53 -2.30 -16.71
CA VAL A 389 -19.09 -1.01 -17.28
C VAL A 389 -18.75 -0.01 -16.18
N TRP A 390 -19.57 0.04 -15.12
CA TRP A 390 -19.33 0.91 -13.98
C TRP A 390 -18.04 0.57 -13.23
N THR A 391 -17.76 -0.71 -12.98
CA THR A 391 -16.51 -1.15 -12.34
C THR A 391 -15.30 -0.79 -13.18
N LEU A 392 -15.35 -1.05 -14.51
CA LEU A 392 -14.30 -0.65 -15.44
C LEU A 392 -14.08 0.85 -15.44
N PHE A 393 -15.16 1.63 -15.46
CA PHE A 393 -15.08 3.09 -15.37
C PHE A 393 -14.39 3.55 -14.09
N LEU A 394 -14.75 3.01 -12.91
CA LEU A 394 -14.14 3.38 -11.64
C LEU A 394 -12.63 3.07 -11.62
N VAL A 395 -12.25 1.89 -12.13
CA VAL A 395 -10.83 1.48 -12.21
C VAL A 395 -10.06 2.41 -13.14
N LEU A 396 -10.54 2.63 -14.36
CA LEU A 396 -9.88 3.49 -15.33
C LEU A 396 -9.84 4.95 -14.87
N ALA A 397 -10.93 5.47 -14.31
CA ALA A 397 -10.97 6.82 -13.75
C ALA A 397 -9.90 6.98 -12.64
N THR A 398 -9.76 5.97 -11.77
CA THR A 398 -8.72 6.02 -10.73
C THR A 398 -7.30 5.96 -11.32
N CYS A 399 -7.05 5.15 -12.35
CA CYS A 399 -5.77 5.16 -13.07
C CYS A 399 -5.44 6.54 -13.64
N HIS A 400 -6.41 7.19 -14.27
CA HIS A 400 -6.22 8.55 -14.82
C HIS A 400 -6.00 9.58 -13.72
N LEU A 401 -6.72 9.47 -12.60
CA LEU A 401 -6.53 10.37 -11.45
C LEU A 401 -5.15 10.20 -10.82
N VAL A 402 -4.65 8.96 -10.65
CA VAL A 402 -3.29 8.69 -10.16
C VAL A 402 -2.25 9.32 -11.11
N ALA A 403 -2.39 9.11 -12.41
CA ALA A 403 -1.50 9.70 -13.40
C ALA A 403 -1.58 11.23 -13.39
N LEU A 404 -2.78 11.82 -13.33
CA LEU A 404 -2.99 13.27 -13.25
C LEU A 404 -2.37 13.87 -11.98
N ALA A 405 -2.55 13.24 -10.83
CA ALA A 405 -1.97 13.74 -9.59
C ALA A 405 -0.45 13.84 -9.65
N LEU A 406 0.23 12.81 -10.19
CA LEU A 406 1.69 12.84 -10.34
C LEU A 406 2.14 13.69 -11.54
N TYR A 407 1.32 13.83 -12.56
CA TYR A 407 1.56 14.80 -13.63
C TYR A 407 1.65 16.23 -13.09
N ILE A 408 0.77 16.57 -12.15
CA ILE A 408 0.74 17.91 -11.56
C ILE A 408 1.82 18.09 -10.48
N ALA A 409 2.01 17.09 -9.61
CA ALA A 409 2.84 17.25 -8.41
C ALA A 409 4.31 16.86 -8.60
N PHE A 410 4.61 15.98 -9.56
CA PHE A 410 5.93 15.35 -9.67
C PHE A 410 6.55 15.40 -11.06
N THR A 411 5.82 15.84 -12.07
CA THR A 411 6.29 15.88 -13.47
C THR A 411 6.68 17.30 -13.86
N GLY A 412 7.79 17.43 -14.60
CA GLY A 412 8.23 18.74 -15.13
C GLY A 412 7.16 19.42 -15.96
N VAL A 413 7.09 20.76 -15.88
CA VAL A 413 6.06 21.57 -16.55
C VAL A 413 6.07 21.35 -18.06
N GLY A 414 4.90 21.03 -18.63
CA GLY A 414 4.72 20.84 -20.08
C GLY A 414 5.23 19.50 -20.62
N SER A 415 5.62 18.56 -19.77
CA SER A 415 6.05 17.22 -20.18
C SER A 415 4.98 16.49 -20.98
N GLN A 416 5.41 15.71 -21.97
CA GLN A 416 4.55 14.86 -22.80
C GLN A 416 4.36 13.44 -22.23
N THR A 417 4.92 13.18 -21.04
CA THR A 417 4.76 11.93 -20.30
C THR A 417 4.56 12.22 -18.83
N VAL A 418 4.26 11.18 -18.02
CA VAL A 418 4.04 11.28 -16.58
C VAL A 418 5.21 10.62 -15.84
N ALA A 419 5.81 11.33 -14.90
CA ALA A 419 6.87 10.81 -14.04
C ALA A 419 6.31 10.38 -12.65
N GLY A 420 7.06 9.54 -11.93
CA GLY A 420 6.81 9.18 -10.53
C GLY A 420 5.68 8.16 -10.29
N VAL A 421 4.96 7.70 -11.32
CA VAL A 421 3.94 6.66 -11.14
C VAL A 421 4.61 5.31 -10.92
N GLN A 422 4.27 4.68 -9.81
CA GLN A 422 4.82 3.38 -9.43
C GLN A 422 3.75 2.30 -9.55
N ALA A 423 4.14 1.11 -9.99
CA ALA A 423 3.20 0.03 -10.28
C ALA A 423 2.39 -0.43 -9.06
N ARG A 424 2.96 -0.36 -7.86
CA ARG A 424 2.27 -0.67 -6.60
C ARG A 424 0.98 0.14 -6.38
N TYR A 425 0.85 1.32 -7.01
CA TYR A 425 -0.39 2.11 -6.93
C TYR A 425 -1.58 1.44 -7.60
N LEU A 426 -1.35 0.40 -8.41
CA LEU A 426 -2.42 -0.39 -9.00
C LEU A 426 -2.97 -1.49 -8.09
N ILE A 427 -2.25 -1.88 -7.02
CA ILE A 427 -2.69 -2.99 -6.14
C ILE A 427 -4.12 -2.78 -5.62
N PRO A 428 -4.52 -1.59 -5.10
CA PRO A 428 -5.88 -1.36 -4.63
C PRO A 428 -6.95 -1.48 -5.73
N LEU A 429 -6.57 -1.29 -7.01
CA LEU A 429 -7.45 -1.39 -8.16
C LEU A 429 -7.57 -2.83 -8.68
N ILE A 430 -6.46 -3.58 -8.64
CA ILE A 430 -6.42 -4.98 -9.09
C ILE A 430 -7.36 -5.85 -8.26
N ILE A 431 -7.48 -5.58 -6.95
CA ILE A 431 -8.30 -6.37 -6.03
C ILE A 431 -9.77 -6.39 -6.48
N PRO A 432 -10.48 -5.25 -6.54
CA PRO A 432 -11.88 -5.26 -7.00
C PRO A 432 -12.01 -5.64 -8.47
N PHE A 433 -11.06 -5.25 -9.34
CA PHE A 433 -11.04 -5.62 -10.75
C PHE A 433 -11.04 -7.15 -10.91
N ALA A 434 -10.08 -7.83 -10.30
CA ALA A 434 -9.96 -9.28 -10.40
C ALA A 434 -11.15 -10.02 -9.77
N CYS A 435 -11.61 -9.58 -8.61
CA CYS A 435 -12.72 -10.24 -7.92
C CYS A 435 -14.06 -10.08 -8.65
N LEU A 436 -14.30 -8.93 -9.28
CA LEU A 436 -15.59 -8.60 -9.89
C LEU A 436 -15.65 -8.93 -11.38
N LEU A 437 -14.55 -8.78 -12.11
CA LEU A 437 -14.54 -8.84 -13.58
C LEU A 437 -13.83 -10.08 -14.15
N LEU A 438 -12.74 -10.54 -13.52
CA LEU A 438 -12.01 -11.72 -14.02
C LEU A 438 -12.70 -13.00 -13.56
N ARG A 439 -13.57 -13.53 -14.42
CA ARG A 439 -14.30 -14.76 -14.19
C ARG A 439 -14.12 -15.68 -15.37
N PHE A 440 -13.61 -16.85 -15.06
CA PHE A 440 -13.43 -17.89 -16.04
C PHE A 440 -14.43 -19.01 -15.73
N PRO A 441 -15.11 -19.59 -16.72
CA PRO A 441 -16.07 -20.69 -16.51
C PRO A 441 -15.37 -22.03 -16.28
N ILE A 442 -14.17 -22.02 -15.70
CA ILE A 442 -13.38 -23.20 -15.41
C ILE A 442 -13.55 -23.52 -13.93
N TYR A 443 -14.03 -24.73 -13.64
CA TYR A 443 -14.22 -25.22 -12.28
C TYR A 443 -13.33 -26.46 -12.08
N CYS A 444 -12.48 -26.39 -11.07
CA CYS A 444 -11.68 -27.52 -10.62
C CYS A 444 -12.35 -28.20 -9.42
N ASP A 445 -12.10 -29.50 -9.26
CA ASP A 445 -12.47 -30.18 -8.02
C ASP A 445 -11.74 -29.55 -6.85
N GLU A 446 -12.40 -29.44 -5.69
CA GLU A 446 -11.85 -28.73 -4.52
C GLU A 446 -10.51 -29.32 -4.05
N GLU A 447 -10.31 -30.64 -4.18
CA GLU A 447 -9.03 -31.28 -3.85
C GLU A 447 -7.90 -30.87 -4.81
N VAL A 448 -8.20 -30.85 -6.12
CA VAL A 448 -7.25 -30.41 -7.16
C VAL A 448 -6.94 -28.93 -6.97
N LYS A 449 -7.98 -28.11 -6.78
CA LYS A 449 -7.86 -26.67 -6.50
C LYS A 449 -6.93 -26.41 -5.31
N ALA A 450 -7.14 -27.13 -4.19
CA ALA A 450 -6.34 -26.96 -2.99
C ALA A 450 -4.86 -27.33 -3.22
N LYS A 451 -4.59 -28.46 -3.89
CA LYS A 451 -3.23 -28.90 -4.20
C LYS A 451 -2.51 -27.93 -5.13
N VAL A 452 -3.18 -27.51 -6.21
CA VAL A 452 -2.61 -26.57 -7.18
C VAL A 452 -2.37 -25.21 -6.52
N THR A 453 -3.31 -24.71 -5.74
CA THR A 453 -3.15 -23.44 -5.02
C THR A 453 -2.02 -23.51 -4.00
N ALA A 454 -1.92 -24.59 -3.23
CA ALA A 454 -0.82 -24.77 -2.29
C ALA A 454 0.55 -24.82 -2.99
N PHE A 455 0.64 -25.46 -4.15
CA PHE A 455 1.85 -25.43 -4.96
C PHE A 455 2.16 -24.01 -5.47
N MET A 456 1.17 -23.31 -6.04
CA MET A 456 1.34 -21.98 -6.63
C MET A 456 1.70 -20.92 -5.58
N LEU A 457 1.10 -20.98 -4.39
CA LEU A 457 1.42 -20.07 -3.28
C LEU A 457 2.65 -20.52 -2.47
N GLY A 458 3.11 -21.74 -2.65
CA GLY A 458 4.29 -22.29 -1.96
C GLY A 458 5.58 -22.03 -2.72
N ALA A 459 5.93 -22.91 -3.64
CA ALA A 459 7.25 -22.91 -4.30
C ALA A 459 7.57 -21.64 -5.09
N PRO A 460 6.67 -21.08 -5.93
CA PRO A 460 6.96 -19.85 -6.66
C PRO A 460 7.12 -18.63 -5.75
N PHE A 461 6.29 -18.48 -4.70
CA PHE A 461 6.48 -17.40 -3.75
C PHE A 461 7.76 -17.56 -2.93
N ALA A 462 8.12 -18.79 -2.53
CA ALA A 462 9.39 -19.05 -1.87
C ALA A 462 10.59 -18.63 -2.74
N LEU A 463 10.52 -18.87 -4.06
CA LEU A 463 11.53 -18.40 -4.99
C LEU A 463 11.59 -16.88 -5.09
N LEU A 464 10.44 -16.20 -5.19
CA LEU A 464 10.38 -14.73 -5.23
C LEU A 464 10.93 -14.11 -3.95
N TYR A 465 10.62 -14.68 -2.80
CA TYR A 465 11.17 -14.24 -1.53
C TYR A 465 12.67 -14.52 -1.41
N PHE A 466 13.13 -15.67 -1.90
CA PHE A 466 14.56 -15.94 -1.96
C PHE A 466 15.31 -14.84 -2.75
N VAL A 467 14.80 -14.47 -3.92
CA VAL A 467 15.41 -13.38 -4.71
C VAL A 467 15.29 -12.03 -4.02
N MET A 468 14.20 -11.75 -3.32
CA MET A 468 14.08 -10.54 -2.49
C MET A 468 15.17 -10.50 -1.41
N PHE A 469 15.41 -11.61 -0.72
CA PHE A 469 16.49 -11.71 0.28
C PHE A 469 17.89 -11.60 -0.34
N GLU A 470 18.06 -12.10 -1.56
CA GLU A 470 19.32 -11.96 -2.31
C GLU A 470 19.57 -10.50 -2.69
N LEU A 471 18.56 -9.77 -3.17
CA LEU A 471 18.65 -8.31 -3.41
C LEU A 471 19.01 -7.54 -2.14
N LEU A 472 18.36 -7.88 -1.02
CA LEU A 472 18.69 -7.31 0.29
C LEU A 472 20.13 -7.63 0.67
N TYR A 473 20.55 -8.87 0.52
CA TYR A 473 21.91 -9.30 0.84
C TYR A 473 22.97 -8.56 0.02
N ILE A 474 22.80 -8.52 -1.31
CA ILE A 474 23.73 -7.80 -2.21
C ILE A 474 23.83 -6.31 -1.86
N ARG A 475 22.72 -5.72 -1.41
CA ARG A 475 22.69 -4.29 -1.08
C ARG A 475 23.28 -3.98 0.28
N PHE A 476 23.23 -4.92 1.23
CA PHE A 476 23.69 -4.72 2.62
C PHE A 476 25.10 -5.27 2.88
N PHE A 477 25.58 -6.19 2.10
CA PHE A 477 26.86 -6.88 2.26
C PHE A 477 27.73 -6.80 1.03
#